data_b51b2bdab8c834502d78475897f8015b
#
_entry.id   b51b2bdab8c834502d78475897f8015b
#
_cell.length_a   1.000
_cell.length_b   1.000
_cell.length_c   1.000
_cell.angle_alpha   90.00
_cell.angle_beta   90.00
_cell.angle_gamma   90.00
#
_symmetry.space_group_name_H-M   'P 1'
#
loop_
_entity.id
_entity.type
_entity.pdbx_description
1 polymer ?
#
loop_
_entity_poly.entity_id
_entity_poly.type
_entity_poly.pdbx_seq_one_letter_code
_entity_poly.pdbx_strand_id
1 'polypeptide(L)'
;SNLPYSVDEIYGIKESGKYGSLEPVVNEFYRIYSKYDNFENNKEICVDNIITEDKKAGYQFFNQVYDCKCFSSGGNSSIIKPLEEIPDNEETLIVADGAAFGSQVKTLEEFTRDRENIKVFLPESFEYLILSAKIFGNHSKMIDKILENPADYIDSSEFISWERYFTSLVEDISKYYAYASYDKTKLKKFYLEGINKDKIVSQIPISEKCLK
;
A
#
# COMPACT_ATOMS: atom_id res chain seq x y z
N SER A 1 -7.41 10.86 -8.85
CA SER A 1 -7.18 12.26 -8.50
C SER A 1 -5.83 12.36 -7.80
N ASN A 2 -5.06 13.42 -8.08
CA ASN A 2 -3.75 13.66 -7.48
C ASN A 2 -3.87 14.57 -6.23
N LEU A 3 -4.97 14.45 -5.50
CA LEU A 3 -5.14 15.20 -4.27
C LEU A 3 -4.37 14.52 -3.13
N PRO A 4 -3.73 15.27 -2.24
CA PRO A 4 -3.03 14.73 -1.09
C PRO A 4 -4.02 14.30 0.00
N TYR A 5 -4.51 13.06 -0.10
CA TYR A 5 -5.37 12.45 0.91
C TYR A 5 -4.99 10.96 1.10
N SER A 6 -5.29 10.44 2.26
CA SER A 6 -5.11 9.02 2.60
C SER A 6 -6.16 8.15 1.90
N VAL A 7 -5.84 6.90 1.64
CA VAL A 7 -6.80 5.89 1.21
C VAL A 7 -7.94 5.73 2.23
N ASP A 8 -7.69 5.97 3.50
CA ASP A 8 -8.68 5.94 4.59
C ASP A 8 -9.77 7.03 4.45
N GLU A 9 -9.53 8.04 3.62
CA GLU A 9 -10.49 9.12 3.32
C GLU A 9 -11.33 8.85 2.08
N ILE A 10 -11.20 7.69 1.45
CA ILE A 10 -11.99 7.30 0.28
C ILE A 10 -13.24 6.58 0.73
N TYR A 11 -14.39 7.18 0.41
CA TYR A 11 -15.72 6.66 0.75
C TYR A 11 -16.50 6.33 -0.52
N GLY A 12 -17.19 5.19 -0.49
CA GLY A 12 -18.27 4.87 -1.41
C GLY A 12 -19.59 5.39 -0.89
N ILE A 13 -20.54 5.57 -1.81
CA ILE A 13 -21.92 5.91 -1.50
C ILE A 13 -22.81 4.78 -1.99
N LYS A 14 -23.58 4.18 -1.08
CA LYS A 14 -24.57 3.18 -1.40
C LYS A 14 -25.94 3.80 -1.24
N GLU A 15 -26.70 3.82 -2.31
CA GLU A 15 -28.12 4.22 -2.27
C GLU A 15 -28.94 3.05 -1.72
N SER A 16 -29.63 3.28 -0.60
CA SER A 16 -30.63 2.36 -0.08
C SER A 16 -32.02 2.92 -0.37
N GLY A 17 -32.71 2.32 -1.32
CA GLY A 17 -34.08 2.67 -1.67
C GLY A 17 -34.47 2.15 -3.06
N LYS A 18 -35.77 1.86 -3.26
CA LYS A 18 -36.26 1.52 -4.60
C LYS A 18 -36.78 2.79 -5.26
N TYR A 19 -36.33 3.04 -6.47
CA TYR A 19 -36.95 4.06 -7.34
C TYR A 19 -38.47 3.85 -7.40
N GLY A 20 -39.23 4.88 -7.03
CA GLY A 20 -40.69 4.81 -7.02
C GLY A 20 -41.33 4.36 -5.70
N SER A 21 -40.58 4.09 -4.64
CA SER A 21 -41.16 3.94 -3.30
C SER A 21 -41.34 5.31 -2.63
N LEU A 22 -42.36 5.42 -1.74
CA LEU A 22 -42.55 6.62 -0.90
C LEU A 22 -41.55 6.71 0.26
N GLU A 23 -40.64 5.75 0.37
CA GLU A 23 -39.58 5.74 1.39
C GLU A 23 -38.44 6.67 0.97
N PRO A 24 -37.89 7.47 1.89
CA PRO A 24 -36.78 8.34 1.57
C PRO A 24 -35.57 7.51 1.18
N VAL A 25 -34.90 7.91 0.11
CA VAL A 25 -33.60 7.33 -0.26
C VAL A 25 -32.59 7.76 0.78
N VAL A 26 -32.00 6.78 1.47
CA VAL A 26 -30.92 7.01 2.42
C VAL A 26 -29.62 6.65 1.76
N ASN A 27 -28.70 7.61 1.68
CA ASN A 27 -27.34 7.36 1.22
C ASN A 27 -26.48 6.93 2.39
N GLU A 28 -25.93 5.73 2.32
CA GLU A 28 -24.95 5.23 3.28
C GLU A 28 -23.54 5.50 2.76
N PHE A 29 -22.73 6.13 3.59
CA PHE A 29 -21.30 6.29 3.32
C PHE A 29 -20.54 5.12 3.94
N TYR A 30 -19.67 4.50 3.16
CA TYR A 30 -18.80 3.42 3.64
C TYR A 30 -17.36 3.63 3.16
N ARG A 31 -16.39 3.24 3.98
CA ARG A 31 -15.00 3.21 3.55
C ARG A 31 -14.83 2.09 2.53
N ILE A 32 -14.15 2.39 1.42
CA ILE A 32 -13.90 1.39 0.41
C ILE A 32 -12.73 0.51 0.84
N TYR A 33 -11.60 1.15 1.13
CA TYR A 33 -10.43 0.49 1.70
C TYR A 33 -9.81 1.39 2.76
N SER A 34 -9.52 0.81 3.92
CA SER A 34 -8.57 1.36 4.87
C SER A 34 -7.25 0.58 4.73
N LYS A 35 -6.15 1.20 5.13
CA LYS A 35 -4.85 0.53 5.14
C LYS A 35 -4.81 -0.75 5.99
N TYR A 36 -5.85 -1.01 6.79
CA TYR A 36 -5.94 -2.15 7.71
C TYR A 36 -7.23 -2.99 7.56
N ASP A 37 -8.23 -2.56 6.78
CA ASP A 37 -9.57 -3.18 6.77
C ASP A 37 -9.58 -4.66 6.40
N ASN A 38 -8.71 -5.08 5.51
CA ASN A 38 -8.63 -6.49 5.11
C ASN A 38 -7.85 -7.36 6.13
N PHE A 39 -7.26 -6.76 7.17
CA PHE A 39 -6.34 -7.40 8.10
C PHE A 39 -6.68 -7.16 9.57
N GLU A 40 -7.84 -6.56 9.88
CA GLU A 40 -8.30 -6.22 11.25
C GLU A 40 -8.32 -7.39 12.24
N ASN A 41 -8.24 -8.63 11.78
CA ASN A 41 -8.19 -9.82 12.62
C ASN A 41 -6.77 -10.35 12.84
N ASN A 42 -5.71 -9.57 12.63
CA ASN A 42 -4.30 -9.98 12.84
C ASN A 42 -3.93 -11.32 12.19
N LYS A 43 -4.61 -11.71 11.12
CA LYS A 43 -4.27 -12.93 10.41
C LYS A 43 -3.26 -12.60 9.35
N GLU A 44 -2.01 -12.96 9.64
CA GLU A 44 -1.00 -13.07 8.60
C GLU A 44 -1.50 -14.02 7.51
N ILE A 45 -1.45 -13.57 6.28
CA ILE A 45 -1.84 -14.38 5.12
C ILE A 45 -0.63 -15.06 4.49
N CYS A 46 -0.84 -16.26 3.96
CA CYS A 46 0.10 -16.87 3.02
C CYS A 46 -0.39 -16.60 1.61
N VAL A 47 0.51 -16.25 0.70
CA VAL A 47 0.17 -15.90 -0.66
C VAL A 47 1.07 -16.63 -1.65
N ASP A 48 0.51 -17.01 -2.79
CA ASP A 48 1.22 -17.59 -3.92
C ASP A 48 1.74 -16.50 -4.85
N ASN A 49 1.01 -15.38 -4.91
CA ASN A 49 1.31 -14.27 -5.81
C ASN A 49 1.25 -12.92 -5.09
N ILE A 50 2.14 -12.02 -5.48
CA ILE A 50 2.08 -10.60 -5.13
C ILE A 50 2.05 -9.78 -6.42
N ILE A 51 1.10 -8.86 -6.52
CA ILE A 51 1.00 -7.90 -7.61
C ILE A 51 1.32 -6.52 -7.07
N THR A 52 2.32 -5.87 -7.63
CA THR A 52 2.67 -4.48 -7.31
C THR A 52 2.29 -3.53 -8.44
N GLU A 53 2.10 -2.27 -8.13
CA GLU A 53 1.76 -1.24 -9.13
C GLU A 53 2.85 -1.06 -10.17
N ASP A 54 4.12 -0.98 -9.75
CA ASP A 54 5.26 -0.76 -10.65
C ASP A 54 6.45 -1.70 -10.35
N LYS A 55 7.56 -1.55 -11.08
CA LYS A 55 8.80 -2.34 -10.90
C LYS A 55 9.86 -1.63 -10.05
N LYS A 56 9.49 -0.66 -9.24
CA LYS A 56 10.42 0.12 -8.41
C LYS A 56 10.72 -0.57 -7.07
N ALA A 57 10.99 0.24 -6.05
CA ALA A 57 11.45 -0.24 -4.75
C ALA A 57 10.52 -1.27 -4.10
N GLY A 58 9.20 -1.03 -4.12
CA GLY A 58 8.22 -1.98 -3.58
C GLY A 58 8.31 -3.35 -4.25
N TYR A 59 8.27 -3.39 -5.58
CA TYR A 59 8.43 -4.63 -6.34
C TYR A 59 9.75 -5.35 -5.99
N GLN A 60 10.87 -4.60 -5.96
CA GLN A 60 12.17 -5.18 -5.66
C GLN A 60 12.19 -5.81 -4.27
N PHE A 61 11.58 -5.14 -3.28
CA PHE A 61 11.47 -5.65 -1.92
C PHE A 61 10.67 -6.95 -1.90
N PHE A 62 9.45 -6.95 -2.38
CA PHE A 62 8.58 -8.13 -2.36
C PHE A 62 9.20 -9.30 -3.12
N ASN A 63 9.72 -9.07 -4.32
CA ASN A 63 10.33 -10.10 -5.14
C ASN A 63 11.61 -10.71 -4.54
N GLN A 64 12.37 -9.96 -3.72
CA GLN A 64 13.59 -10.48 -3.10
C GLN A 64 13.35 -11.12 -1.74
N VAL A 65 12.36 -10.64 -1.00
CA VAL A 65 12.14 -11.02 0.40
C VAL A 65 11.17 -12.19 0.54
N TYR A 66 10.15 -12.27 -0.31
CA TYR A 66 9.10 -13.29 -0.20
C TYR A 66 9.27 -14.42 -1.20
N ASP A 67 9.00 -15.65 -0.76
CA ASP A 67 9.00 -16.86 -1.59
C ASP A 67 7.65 -17.05 -2.27
N CYS A 68 7.32 -16.15 -3.19
CA CYS A 68 6.12 -16.15 -3.99
C CYS A 68 6.40 -15.56 -5.38
N LYS A 69 5.47 -15.73 -6.32
CA LYS A 69 5.58 -15.09 -7.63
C LYS A 69 5.23 -13.61 -7.52
N CYS A 70 6.13 -12.74 -7.94
CA CYS A 70 5.88 -11.30 -7.95
C CYS A 70 5.68 -10.78 -9.36
N PHE A 71 4.59 -10.04 -9.55
CA PHE A 71 4.22 -9.40 -10.81
C PHE A 71 4.17 -7.89 -10.63
N SER A 72 4.42 -7.17 -11.72
CA SER A 72 4.18 -5.73 -11.77
C SER A 72 3.11 -5.44 -12.80
N SER A 73 2.11 -4.66 -12.45
CA SER A 73 1.05 -4.27 -13.37
C SER A 73 1.51 -3.24 -14.42
N GLY A 74 2.62 -2.55 -14.17
CA GLY A 74 3.11 -1.47 -15.04
C GLY A 74 2.39 -0.14 -14.84
N GLY A 75 1.70 0.02 -13.71
CA GLY A 75 0.97 1.20 -13.28
C GLY A 75 -0.41 0.88 -12.74
N ASN A 76 -0.97 1.77 -11.92
CA ASN A 76 -2.24 1.54 -11.23
C ASN A 76 -3.43 1.28 -12.18
N SER A 77 -3.49 1.91 -13.34
CA SER A 77 -4.55 1.69 -14.34
C SER A 77 -4.56 0.28 -14.95
N SER A 78 -3.52 -0.50 -14.75
CA SER A 78 -3.35 -1.84 -15.33
C SER A 78 -3.33 -2.95 -14.28
N ILE A 79 -3.64 -2.65 -13.01
CA ILE A 79 -3.47 -3.60 -11.89
C ILE A 79 -4.33 -4.87 -12.02
N ILE A 80 -5.42 -4.81 -12.75
CA ILE A 80 -6.32 -5.95 -12.98
C ILE A 80 -5.75 -6.93 -14.00
N LYS A 81 -4.97 -6.48 -14.98
CA LYS A 81 -4.49 -7.34 -16.06
C LYS A 81 -3.75 -8.59 -15.58
N PRO A 82 -2.80 -8.52 -14.63
CA PRO A 82 -2.17 -9.73 -14.11
C PRO A 82 -3.14 -10.68 -13.43
N LEU A 83 -4.22 -10.17 -12.83
CA LEU A 83 -5.22 -10.98 -12.14
C LEU A 83 -6.07 -11.85 -13.06
N GLU A 84 -6.22 -11.45 -14.33
CA GLU A 84 -6.95 -12.24 -15.32
C GLU A 84 -6.20 -13.53 -15.72
N GLU A 85 -4.88 -13.56 -15.51
CA GLU A 85 -4.01 -14.69 -15.82
C GLU A 85 -3.74 -15.60 -14.61
N ILE A 86 -4.13 -15.18 -13.39
CA ILE A 86 -3.91 -15.92 -12.15
C ILE A 86 -5.07 -16.88 -11.91
N PRO A 87 -4.82 -18.17 -11.65
CA PRO A 87 -5.86 -19.14 -11.32
C PRO A 87 -6.63 -18.78 -10.04
N ASP A 88 -7.94 -19.04 -10.01
CA ASP A 88 -8.83 -18.72 -8.89
C ASP A 88 -8.49 -19.50 -7.60
N ASN A 89 -7.65 -20.54 -7.68
CA ASN A 89 -7.21 -21.32 -6.52
C ASN A 89 -5.85 -20.85 -5.95
N GLU A 90 -5.23 -19.83 -6.51
CA GLU A 90 -3.99 -19.23 -6.00
C GLU A 90 -4.30 -17.99 -5.17
N GLU A 91 -3.80 -17.95 -3.92
CA GLU A 91 -3.94 -16.78 -3.04
C GLU A 91 -3.07 -15.63 -3.55
N THR A 92 -3.67 -14.48 -3.74
CA THR A 92 -3.02 -13.31 -4.35
C THR A 92 -3.16 -12.07 -3.49
N LEU A 93 -2.06 -11.39 -3.25
CA LEU A 93 -2.03 -10.07 -2.61
C LEU A 93 -1.73 -8.98 -3.63
N ILE A 94 -2.62 -8.01 -3.73
CA ILE A 94 -2.38 -6.77 -4.45
C ILE A 94 -1.78 -5.77 -3.46
N VAL A 95 -0.64 -5.18 -3.82
CA VAL A 95 0.01 -4.10 -3.06
C VAL A 95 0.13 -2.88 -3.96
N ALA A 96 -0.52 -1.80 -3.57
CA ALA A 96 -0.46 -0.55 -4.31
C ALA A 96 -0.37 0.66 -3.36
N ASP A 97 0.12 1.78 -3.89
CA ASP A 97 0.27 3.01 -3.12
C ASP A 97 -1.11 3.66 -2.89
N GLY A 98 -1.68 3.46 -1.70
CA GLY A 98 -3.04 3.92 -1.34
C GLY A 98 -3.25 5.41 -1.56
N ALA A 99 -2.24 6.22 -1.24
CA ALA A 99 -2.28 7.67 -1.46
C ALA A 99 -2.42 8.10 -2.93
N ALA A 100 -2.10 7.22 -3.89
CA ALA A 100 -2.21 7.50 -5.33
C ALA A 100 -3.30 6.68 -6.02
N PHE A 101 -3.95 5.76 -5.32
CA PHE A 101 -4.81 4.72 -5.89
C PHE A 101 -6.28 5.12 -6.10
N GLY A 102 -6.70 6.31 -5.63
CA GLY A 102 -8.10 6.72 -5.54
C GLY A 102 -8.95 6.55 -6.81
N SER A 103 -8.39 6.79 -7.99
CA SER A 103 -9.11 6.63 -9.26
C SER A 103 -9.42 5.17 -9.63
N GLN A 104 -8.72 4.21 -9.05
CA GLN A 104 -8.83 2.78 -9.36
C GLN A 104 -9.57 1.98 -8.29
N VAL A 105 -9.83 2.57 -7.12
CA VAL A 105 -10.44 1.90 -5.97
C VAL A 105 -11.75 1.22 -6.34
N LYS A 106 -12.64 1.92 -7.03
CA LYS A 106 -13.94 1.36 -7.44
C LYS A 106 -13.79 0.15 -8.37
N THR A 107 -12.92 0.26 -9.36
CA THR A 107 -12.69 -0.82 -10.34
C THR A 107 -12.10 -2.05 -9.65
N LEU A 108 -11.17 -1.84 -8.72
CA LEU A 108 -10.58 -2.92 -7.94
C LEU A 108 -11.61 -3.56 -7.00
N GLU A 109 -12.42 -2.77 -6.30
CA GLU A 109 -13.49 -3.25 -5.43
C GLU A 109 -14.49 -4.12 -6.21
N GLU A 110 -14.95 -3.65 -7.37
CA GLU A 110 -15.89 -4.39 -8.22
C GLU A 110 -15.28 -5.71 -8.70
N PHE A 111 -13.99 -5.71 -9.03
CA PHE A 111 -13.28 -6.90 -9.52
C PHE A 111 -13.02 -7.93 -8.42
N THR A 112 -12.74 -7.49 -7.19
CA THR A 112 -12.38 -8.38 -6.07
C THR A 112 -13.57 -8.83 -5.24
N ARG A 113 -14.75 -8.22 -5.40
CA ARG A 113 -15.94 -8.43 -4.57
C ARG A 113 -16.31 -9.89 -4.34
N ASP A 114 -16.26 -10.70 -5.39
CA ASP A 114 -16.65 -12.11 -5.37
C ASP A 114 -15.44 -13.07 -5.43
N ARG A 115 -14.22 -12.55 -5.17
CA ARG A 115 -12.96 -13.30 -5.27
C ARG A 115 -12.26 -13.31 -3.92
N GLU A 116 -12.60 -14.30 -3.08
CA GLU A 116 -12.05 -14.42 -1.73
C GLU A 116 -10.54 -14.70 -1.69
N ASN A 117 -10.00 -15.28 -2.77
CA ASN A 117 -8.57 -15.56 -2.93
C ASN A 117 -7.73 -14.32 -3.25
N ILE A 118 -8.36 -13.15 -3.50
CA ILE A 118 -7.65 -11.90 -3.75
C ILE A 118 -7.78 -10.99 -2.54
N LYS A 119 -6.64 -10.62 -1.98
CA LYS A 119 -6.53 -9.65 -0.89
C LYS A 119 -5.90 -8.36 -1.41
N VAL A 120 -6.25 -7.25 -0.80
CA VAL A 120 -5.76 -5.92 -1.19
C VAL A 120 -5.12 -5.26 0.02
N PHE A 121 -3.86 -4.84 -0.12
CA PHE A 121 -3.13 -4.08 0.87
C PHE A 121 -2.70 -2.75 0.26
N LEU A 122 -3.25 -1.66 0.79
CA LEU A 122 -3.04 -0.30 0.31
C LEU A 122 -2.33 0.55 1.38
N PRO A 123 -1.04 0.35 1.64
CA PRO A 123 -0.29 1.31 2.44
C PRO A 123 -0.27 2.66 1.72
N GLU A 124 -0.02 3.76 2.44
CA GLU A 124 0.08 5.08 1.80
C GLU A 124 1.11 5.08 0.67
N SER A 125 2.26 4.43 0.89
CA SER A 125 3.25 4.07 -0.13
C SER A 125 4.24 3.03 0.43
N PHE A 126 5.12 2.50 -0.39
CA PHE A 126 6.22 1.63 0.09
C PHE A 126 7.17 2.41 1.02
N GLU A 127 7.44 3.66 0.74
CA GLU A 127 8.26 4.53 1.59
C GLU A 127 7.61 4.78 2.95
N TYR A 128 6.29 4.87 3.01
CA TYR A 128 5.55 4.93 4.26
C TYR A 128 5.82 3.69 5.13
N LEU A 129 5.85 2.48 4.53
CA LEU A 129 6.20 1.24 5.26
C LEU A 129 7.64 1.29 5.81
N ILE A 130 8.59 1.81 5.02
CA ILE A 130 9.97 2.00 5.45
C ILE A 130 10.05 2.94 6.67
N LEU A 131 9.32 4.05 6.64
CA LEU A 131 9.28 5.03 7.73
C LEU A 131 8.63 4.42 8.99
N SER A 132 7.49 3.73 8.80
CA SER A 132 6.77 3.06 9.89
C SER A 132 7.60 1.96 10.56
N ALA A 133 8.51 1.32 9.83
CA ALA A 133 9.41 0.30 10.34
C ALA A 133 10.50 0.82 11.30
N LYS A 134 10.60 2.14 11.50
CA LYS A 134 11.55 2.77 12.45
C LYS A 134 13.00 2.35 12.27
N ILE A 135 13.42 2.14 11.03
CA ILE A 135 14.79 1.74 10.72
C ILE A 135 15.80 2.91 10.81
N PHE A 136 15.30 4.13 10.87
CA PHE A 136 16.09 5.36 11.01
C PHE A 136 16.10 5.88 12.47
N GLY A 137 16.69 5.10 13.38
CA GLY A 137 16.59 5.29 14.82
C GLY A 137 16.75 6.72 15.35
N ASN A 138 17.74 7.47 14.85
CA ASN A 138 17.97 8.86 15.31
C ASN A 138 16.89 9.85 14.87
N HIS A 139 16.10 9.50 13.86
CA HIS A 139 15.01 10.32 13.31
C HIS A 139 13.62 9.84 13.73
N SER A 140 13.52 8.73 14.50
CA SER A 140 12.24 8.07 14.81
C SER A 140 11.20 9.01 15.41
N LYS A 141 11.57 9.88 16.36
CA LYS A 141 10.63 10.82 16.98
C LYS A 141 10.05 11.85 16.01
N MET A 142 10.83 12.29 15.04
CA MET A 142 10.37 13.20 14.00
C MET A 142 9.46 12.43 13.03
N ILE A 143 9.86 11.25 12.61
CA ILE A 143 9.08 10.37 11.73
C ILE A 143 7.73 10.05 12.38
N ASP A 144 7.71 9.63 13.66
CA ASP A 144 6.47 9.29 14.36
C ASP A 144 5.46 10.47 14.33
N LYS A 145 5.92 11.70 14.58
CA LYS A 145 5.05 12.89 14.51
C LYS A 145 4.48 13.14 13.11
N ILE A 146 5.31 12.92 12.08
CA ILE A 146 4.87 13.07 10.68
C ILE A 146 3.84 12.00 10.33
N LEU A 147 4.06 10.74 10.75
CA LEU A 147 3.16 9.63 10.44
C LEU A 147 1.85 9.68 11.24
N GLU A 148 1.85 10.33 12.42
CA GLU A 148 0.63 10.57 13.19
C GLU A 148 -0.33 11.53 12.48
N ASN A 149 0.21 12.59 11.84
CA ASN A 149 -0.56 13.63 11.15
C ASN A 149 0.15 14.10 9.87
N PRO A 150 0.22 13.29 8.81
CA PRO A 150 0.93 13.66 7.60
C PRO A 150 0.44 14.97 6.96
N ALA A 151 -0.85 15.25 7.05
CA ALA A 151 -1.46 16.46 6.50
C ALA A 151 -0.88 17.77 7.08
N ASP A 152 -0.35 17.74 8.31
CA ASP A 152 0.26 18.92 8.95
C ASP A 152 1.65 19.23 8.38
N TYR A 153 2.26 18.28 7.65
CA TYR A 153 3.63 18.38 7.16
C TYR A 153 3.72 18.41 5.63
N ILE A 154 2.67 18.00 4.93
CA ILE A 154 2.67 17.92 3.48
C ILE A 154 2.15 19.22 2.90
N ASP A 155 3.05 20.02 2.32
CA ASP A 155 2.66 21.20 1.55
C ASP A 155 2.15 20.77 0.16
N SER A 156 0.86 20.94 -0.07
CA SER A 156 0.20 20.59 -1.33
C SER A 156 0.62 21.48 -2.51
N SER A 157 1.29 22.61 -2.27
CA SER A 157 1.90 23.44 -3.31
C SER A 157 3.22 22.87 -3.82
N GLU A 158 3.90 22.07 -2.98
CA GLU A 158 5.17 21.43 -3.28
C GLU A 158 5.00 19.96 -3.69
N PHE A 159 4.14 19.24 -2.99
CA PHE A 159 3.92 17.79 -3.20
C PHE A 159 2.53 17.52 -3.76
N ILE A 160 2.46 16.98 -4.97
CA ILE A 160 1.18 16.62 -5.63
C ILE A 160 0.55 15.33 -5.09
N SER A 161 1.26 14.55 -4.26
CA SER A 161 0.75 13.36 -3.58
C SER A 161 1.55 13.05 -2.32
N TRP A 162 0.93 12.33 -1.40
CA TRP A 162 1.60 11.81 -0.19
C TRP A 162 2.74 10.85 -0.53
N GLU A 163 2.59 10.04 -1.55
CA GLU A 163 3.65 9.15 -2.05
C GLU A 163 4.93 9.94 -2.36
N ARG A 164 4.82 11.08 -3.07
CA ARG A 164 5.98 11.90 -3.41
C ARG A 164 6.63 12.54 -2.18
N TYR A 165 5.82 12.96 -1.22
CA TYR A 165 6.34 13.48 0.04
C TYR A 165 7.12 12.40 0.80
N PHE A 166 6.56 11.21 0.99
CA PHE A 166 7.25 10.12 1.70
C PHE A 166 8.50 9.66 0.96
N THR A 167 8.49 9.65 -0.36
CA THR A 167 9.69 9.37 -1.16
C THR A 167 10.79 10.39 -0.86
N SER A 168 10.49 11.69 -0.94
CA SER A 168 11.44 12.76 -0.63
C SER A 168 11.96 12.66 0.80
N LEU A 169 11.08 12.39 1.78
CA LEU A 169 11.45 12.26 3.18
C LEU A 169 12.42 11.09 3.40
N VAL A 170 12.18 9.92 2.80
CA VAL A 170 13.09 8.78 2.91
C VAL A 170 14.43 9.07 2.22
N GLU A 171 14.41 9.70 1.04
CA GLU A 171 15.64 10.11 0.35
C GLU A 171 16.49 11.05 1.21
N ASP A 172 15.88 12.03 1.87
CA ASP A 172 16.60 13.00 2.69
C ASP A 172 17.13 12.37 3.99
N ILE A 173 16.31 11.63 4.72
CA ILE A 173 16.73 10.98 5.98
C ILE A 173 17.82 9.94 5.71
N SER A 174 17.68 9.16 4.66
CA SER A 174 18.62 8.07 4.36
C SER A 174 20.06 8.53 4.10
N LYS A 175 20.26 9.80 3.71
CA LYS A 175 21.59 10.39 3.52
C LYS A 175 22.43 10.45 4.81
N TYR A 176 21.79 10.47 5.96
CA TYR A 176 22.45 10.51 7.27
C TYR A 176 22.93 9.13 7.76
N TYR A 177 22.60 8.06 7.04
CA TYR A 177 22.94 6.69 7.42
C TYR A 177 23.87 6.06 6.38
N ALA A 178 24.98 5.51 6.86
CA ALA A 178 25.92 4.81 5.98
C ALA A 178 25.22 3.66 5.23
N TYR A 179 25.43 3.61 3.94
CA TYR A 179 24.87 2.57 3.04
C TYR A 179 23.34 2.57 2.88
N ALA A 180 22.62 3.53 3.49
CA ALA A 180 21.15 3.59 3.46
C ALA A 180 20.58 4.46 2.34
N SER A 181 21.39 5.28 1.65
CA SER A 181 20.88 6.21 0.63
C SER A 181 19.81 5.56 -0.25
N TYR A 182 18.60 6.07 -0.15
CA TYR A 182 17.44 5.54 -0.84
C TYR A 182 17.45 5.92 -2.32
N ASP A 183 17.08 4.98 -3.16
CA ASP A 183 16.86 5.17 -4.58
C ASP A 183 15.67 4.29 -4.98
N LYS A 184 14.57 4.91 -5.38
CA LYS A 184 13.32 4.23 -5.75
C LYS A 184 13.52 3.25 -6.92
N THR A 185 14.52 3.48 -7.76
CA THR A 185 14.82 2.62 -8.91
C THR A 185 15.71 1.43 -8.56
N LYS A 186 16.50 1.53 -7.48
CA LYS A 186 17.44 0.48 -7.06
C LYS A 186 17.55 0.41 -5.55
N LEU A 187 16.81 -0.51 -4.95
CA LEU A 187 16.80 -0.71 -3.51
C LEU A 187 18.13 -1.32 -3.03
N LYS A 188 18.72 -0.73 -1.99
CA LYS A 188 19.97 -1.20 -1.42
C LYS A 188 19.77 -2.34 -0.42
N LYS A 189 20.83 -3.12 -0.17
CA LYS A 189 20.88 -4.19 0.82
C LYS A 189 20.47 -3.76 2.22
N PHE A 190 20.70 -2.48 2.57
CA PHE A 190 20.26 -1.90 3.84
C PHE A 190 18.78 -2.14 4.14
N TYR A 191 17.93 -2.17 3.11
CA TYR A 191 16.48 -2.39 3.21
C TYR A 191 16.08 -3.87 3.04
N LEU A 192 16.95 -4.68 2.45
CA LEU A 192 16.65 -6.03 1.97
C LEU A 192 17.20 -7.14 2.87
N GLU A 193 18.09 -6.81 3.81
CA GLU A 193 18.80 -7.79 4.62
C GLU A 193 18.76 -7.42 6.12
N GLY A 194 18.92 -8.43 6.99
CA GLY A 194 19.05 -8.28 8.43
C GLY A 194 17.87 -7.60 9.11
N ILE A 195 18.12 -6.98 10.24
CA ILE A 195 17.09 -6.41 11.12
C ILE A 195 16.22 -5.33 10.47
N ASN A 196 16.75 -4.60 9.48
CA ASN A 196 15.98 -3.58 8.79
C ASN A 196 14.91 -4.22 7.88
N LYS A 197 15.28 -5.29 7.15
CA LYS A 197 14.34 -6.10 6.40
C LYS A 197 13.24 -6.63 7.32
N ASP A 198 13.60 -7.23 8.46
CA ASP A 198 12.64 -7.83 9.38
C ASP A 198 11.65 -6.77 9.94
N LYS A 199 12.14 -5.57 10.24
CA LYS A 199 11.29 -4.44 10.65
C LYS A 199 10.35 -3.97 9.56
N ILE A 200 10.76 -3.96 8.29
CA ILE A 200 9.86 -3.61 7.18
C ILE A 200 8.84 -4.72 6.98
N VAL A 201 9.26 -5.98 7.03
CA VAL A 201 8.37 -7.16 6.94
C VAL A 201 7.25 -7.08 8.00
N SER A 202 7.57 -6.69 9.23
CA SER A 202 6.58 -6.56 10.31
C SER A 202 5.46 -5.52 10.06
N GLN A 203 5.60 -4.68 9.03
CA GLN A 203 4.55 -3.73 8.61
C GLN A 203 3.65 -4.31 7.50
N ILE A 204 3.91 -5.53 7.06
CA ILE A 204 3.26 -6.15 5.90
C ILE A 204 2.46 -7.36 6.38
N PRO A 205 1.20 -7.53 5.99
CA PRO A 205 0.32 -8.58 6.53
C PRO A 205 0.56 -9.96 5.88
N ILE A 206 1.79 -10.29 5.54
CA ILE A 206 2.19 -11.59 4.98
C ILE A 206 2.94 -12.37 6.05
N SER A 207 2.59 -13.65 6.22
CA SER A 207 3.24 -14.52 7.18
C SER A 207 4.74 -14.65 6.94
N GLU A 208 5.52 -14.63 8.03
CA GLU A 208 6.97 -14.87 7.96
C GLU A 208 7.33 -16.25 7.36
N LYS A 209 6.40 -17.19 7.34
CA LYS A 209 6.59 -18.49 6.68
C LYS A 209 6.76 -18.40 5.18
N CYS A 210 6.38 -17.26 4.59
CA CYS A 210 6.49 -16.98 3.17
C CYS A 210 7.79 -16.22 2.81
N LEU A 211 8.72 -16.04 3.75
CA LEU A 211 10.03 -15.43 3.51
C LEU A 211 11.00 -16.43 2.86
N LYS A 212 11.87 -15.89 1.98
CA LYS A 212 13.02 -16.62 1.39
C LYS A 212 14.10 -16.91 2.39
#